data_044a1443b7d48ed88f8a6147ecab4bfa
#
_entry.id   044a1443b7d48ed88f8a6147ecab4bfa
#
_cell.length_a   1.000
_cell.length_b   1.000
_cell.length_c   1.000
_cell.angle_alpha   90.00
_cell.angle_beta   90.00
_cell.angle_gamma   90.00
#
_symmetry.space_group_name_H-M   'P 1'
#
loop_
_entity.id
_entity.type
_entity.pdbx_description
1 polymer ?
#
loop_
_entity_poly.entity_id
_entity_poly.type
_entity_poly.pdbx_seq_one_letter_code
_entity_poly.pdbx_strand_id
1 'polypeptide(L)'
;MEDGQHIPLNFERLSEEEMRQTADRMFARFNARRTVRHFSAEPLPLDVVRQCIRAAGTAPSGAHKQPWHFCLVTDPDIKKRIRVAAEKEEYENYHGRMNEAWLDDLKPFGTDHIKPHLENAPALIVVFRQSWTPDAAAASGKSQNYYVQESVGIASGMLLSALHECGIATLTHTPSPMGFLAEILKRPAHEKAFLLIPIGYPAEGCQVPDIQRKNWNELATEHGPESAH
;
A
#
# COMPACT_ATOMS: atom_id res chain seq x y z
N MET A 1 35.52 0.55 15.08
CA MET A 1 34.38 0.14 14.21
C MET A 1 35.01 -0.48 12.98
N GLU A 2 34.74 -1.75 12.70
CA GLU A 2 35.15 -2.32 11.42
C GLU A 2 34.45 -1.56 10.30
N ASP A 3 35.21 -1.08 9.32
CA ASP A 3 34.66 -0.36 8.20
C ASP A 3 33.75 -1.31 7.39
N GLY A 4 32.49 -0.95 7.30
CA GLY A 4 31.53 -1.70 6.46
C GLY A 4 32.02 -1.74 5.01
N GLN A 5 31.83 -2.86 4.35
CA GLN A 5 32.20 -2.99 2.94
C GLN A 5 31.36 -2.05 2.08
N HIS A 6 32.00 -1.13 1.36
CA HIS A 6 31.37 -0.21 0.42
C HIS A 6 31.65 -0.65 -1.02
N ILE A 7 30.72 -0.42 -1.90
CA ILE A 7 30.86 -0.63 -3.34
C ILE A 7 30.63 0.69 -4.09
N PRO A 8 31.24 0.89 -5.26
CA PRO A 8 30.97 2.08 -6.07
C PRO A 8 29.49 2.17 -6.44
N LEU A 9 28.92 3.38 -6.30
CA LEU A 9 27.56 3.67 -6.77
C LEU A 9 27.58 3.82 -8.29
N ASN A 10 26.82 2.99 -8.99
CA ASN A 10 26.51 3.20 -10.41
C ASN A 10 25.24 4.07 -10.49
N PHE A 11 25.41 5.34 -10.87
CA PHE A 11 24.32 6.33 -10.94
C PHE A 11 24.36 7.06 -12.29
N GLU A 12 23.30 6.91 -13.06
CA GLU A 12 23.11 7.62 -14.32
C GLU A 12 22.49 8.99 -14.06
N ARG A 13 23.18 10.06 -14.45
CA ARG A 13 22.67 11.42 -14.38
C ARG A 13 21.93 11.76 -15.68
N LEU A 14 20.66 12.10 -15.58
CA LEU A 14 19.87 12.60 -16.69
C LEU A 14 20.24 14.06 -17.00
N SER A 15 20.03 14.50 -18.23
CA SER A 15 20.04 15.92 -18.59
C SER A 15 18.85 16.64 -17.93
N GLU A 16 18.95 17.97 -17.80
CA GLU A 16 17.84 18.76 -17.21
C GLU A 16 16.53 18.63 -17.99
N GLU A 17 16.61 18.52 -19.30
CA GLU A 17 15.44 18.33 -20.16
C GLU A 17 14.77 16.97 -19.89
N GLU A 18 15.57 15.89 -19.83
CA GLU A 18 15.05 14.56 -19.48
C GLU A 18 14.47 14.51 -18.06
N MET A 19 15.09 15.24 -17.10
CA MET A 19 14.54 15.36 -15.74
C MET A 19 13.15 16.00 -15.76
N ARG A 20 12.96 17.14 -16.48
CA ARG A 20 11.68 17.83 -16.58
C ARG A 20 10.62 16.93 -17.22
N GLN A 21 10.92 16.37 -18.37
CA GLN A 21 10.01 15.46 -19.08
C GLN A 21 9.61 14.24 -18.24
N THR A 22 10.56 13.69 -17.49
CA THR A 22 10.30 12.55 -16.60
C THR A 22 9.44 12.96 -15.42
N ALA A 23 9.70 14.11 -14.79
CA ALA A 23 8.90 14.62 -13.68
C ALA A 23 7.44 14.89 -14.11
N ASP A 24 7.23 15.54 -15.26
CA ASP A 24 5.91 15.83 -15.81
C ASP A 24 5.15 14.56 -16.12
N ARG A 25 5.79 13.57 -16.76
CA ARG A 25 5.20 12.26 -17.05
C ARG A 25 4.82 11.53 -15.77
N MET A 26 5.69 11.50 -14.76
CA MET A 26 5.41 10.86 -13.47
C MET A 26 4.24 11.54 -12.76
N PHE A 27 4.23 12.89 -12.72
CA PHE A 27 3.14 13.63 -12.12
C PHE A 27 1.80 13.32 -12.81
N ALA A 28 1.74 13.42 -14.13
CA ALA A 28 0.54 13.12 -14.90
C ALA A 28 0.04 11.68 -14.63
N ARG A 29 0.95 10.71 -14.62
CA ARG A 29 0.65 9.31 -14.38
C ARG A 29 0.09 9.08 -12.98
N PHE A 30 0.76 9.60 -11.94
CA PHE A 30 0.31 9.41 -10.55
C PHE A 30 -0.95 10.22 -10.23
N ASN A 31 -1.13 11.39 -10.87
CA ASN A 31 -2.35 12.16 -10.74
C ASN A 31 -3.57 11.43 -11.32
N ALA A 32 -3.39 10.62 -12.34
CA ALA A 32 -4.44 9.78 -12.92
C ALA A 32 -4.81 8.56 -12.03
N ARG A 33 -3.96 8.18 -11.04
CA ARG A 33 -4.26 7.06 -10.15
C ARG A 33 -5.48 7.35 -9.26
N ARG A 34 -6.45 6.46 -9.26
CA ARG A 34 -7.66 6.54 -8.44
C ARG A 34 -7.85 5.26 -7.61
N THR A 35 -8.54 5.38 -6.51
CA THR A 35 -9.00 4.25 -5.70
C THR A 35 -10.21 3.61 -6.36
N VAL A 36 -10.11 2.34 -6.77
CA VAL A 36 -11.14 1.59 -7.47
C VAL A 36 -11.83 0.62 -6.51
N ARG A 37 -13.17 0.59 -6.56
CA ARG A 37 -14.01 -0.30 -5.72
C ARG A 37 -14.83 -1.29 -6.55
N HIS A 38 -14.91 -1.08 -7.87
CA HIS A 38 -15.61 -1.96 -8.80
C HIS A 38 -14.59 -2.59 -9.74
N PHE A 39 -14.30 -3.87 -9.50
CA PHE A 39 -13.32 -4.64 -10.27
C PHE A 39 -13.99 -5.57 -11.26
N SER A 40 -13.36 -5.71 -12.44
CA SER A 40 -13.65 -6.77 -13.41
C SER A 40 -13.21 -8.13 -12.82
N ALA A 41 -13.86 -9.20 -13.24
CA ALA A 41 -13.44 -10.57 -12.92
C ALA A 41 -12.28 -11.05 -13.80
N GLU A 42 -11.79 -10.24 -14.74
CA GLU A 42 -10.69 -10.58 -15.62
C GLU A 42 -9.42 -10.93 -14.82
N PRO A 43 -8.79 -12.09 -15.10
CA PRO A 43 -7.62 -12.52 -14.36
C PRO A 43 -6.40 -11.61 -14.64
N LEU A 44 -5.59 -11.39 -13.61
CA LEU A 44 -4.33 -10.66 -13.73
C LEU A 44 -3.16 -11.58 -14.13
N PRO A 45 -2.18 -11.08 -14.90
CA PRO A 45 -0.90 -11.76 -15.10
C PRO A 45 -0.12 -11.75 -13.77
N LEU A 46 -0.15 -12.87 -13.05
CA LEU A 46 0.41 -12.97 -11.70
C LEU A 46 1.94 -12.82 -11.64
N ASP A 47 2.64 -13.07 -12.73
CA ASP A 47 4.07 -12.80 -12.86
C ASP A 47 4.35 -11.30 -12.80
N VAL A 48 3.54 -10.45 -13.46
CA VAL A 48 3.61 -8.99 -13.36
C VAL A 48 3.34 -8.54 -11.93
N VAL A 49 2.30 -9.08 -11.29
CA VAL A 49 2.00 -8.74 -9.88
C VAL A 49 3.17 -9.09 -8.96
N ARG A 50 3.79 -10.27 -9.16
CA ARG A 50 4.99 -10.67 -8.39
C ARG A 50 6.16 -9.71 -8.60
N GLN A 51 6.37 -9.21 -9.82
CA GLN A 51 7.41 -8.21 -10.08
C GLN A 51 7.11 -6.87 -9.40
N CYS A 52 5.85 -6.42 -9.38
CA CYS A 52 5.45 -5.23 -8.61
C CYS A 52 5.74 -5.40 -7.10
N ILE A 53 5.47 -6.58 -6.54
CA ILE A 53 5.80 -6.89 -5.14
C ILE A 53 7.33 -6.86 -4.94
N ARG A 54 8.11 -7.41 -5.87
CA ARG A 54 9.59 -7.35 -5.79
C ARG A 54 10.09 -5.91 -5.86
N ALA A 55 9.53 -5.07 -6.73
CA ALA A 55 9.85 -3.65 -6.79
C ALA A 55 9.55 -2.95 -5.46
N ALA A 56 8.41 -3.22 -4.84
CA ALA A 56 8.08 -2.73 -3.50
C ALA A 56 9.09 -3.17 -2.43
N GLY A 57 9.59 -4.41 -2.55
CA GLY A 57 10.60 -4.97 -1.66
C GLY A 57 11.99 -4.30 -1.75
N THR A 58 12.23 -3.42 -2.73
CA THR A 58 13.47 -2.63 -2.83
C THR A 58 13.41 -1.31 -2.06
N ALA A 59 12.32 -1.04 -1.35
CA ALA A 59 12.16 0.16 -0.55
C ALA A 59 13.28 0.32 0.49
N PRO A 60 13.67 1.55 0.84
CA PRO A 60 14.57 1.78 1.96
C PRO A 60 13.87 1.44 3.29
N SER A 61 14.68 1.02 4.27
CA SER A 61 14.17 0.71 5.61
C SER A 61 15.21 1.00 6.69
N GLY A 62 14.77 1.27 7.90
CA GLY A 62 15.65 1.50 9.05
C GLY A 62 16.64 0.35 9.23
N ALA A 63 17.94 0.65 9.21
CA ALA A 63 19.05 -0.33 9.29
C ALA A 63 18.91 -1.50 8.29
N HIS A 64 18.29 -1.26 7.14
CA HIS A 64 18.04 -2.26 6.09
C HIS A 64 17.28 -3.49 6.59
N LYS A 65 16.41 -3.33 7.59
CA LYS A 65 15.67 -4.43 8.24
C LYS A 65 14.54 -5.00 7.39
N GLN A 66 14.05 -4.27 6.37
CA GLN A 66 13.00 -4.72 5.45
C GLN A 66 11.80 -5.34 6.18
N PRO A 67 11.16 -4.60 7.11
CA PRO A 67 10.21 -5.14 8.08
C PRO A 67 8.81 -5.35 7.50
N TRP A 68 8.73 -5.90 6.30
CA TRP A 68 7.49 -6.16 5.56
C TRP A 68 7.40 -7.60 5.11
N HIS A 69 6.15 -8.06 4.95
CA HIS A 69 5.83 -9.29 4.27
C HIS A 69 4.56 -9.08 3.43
N PHE A 70 4.59 -9.53 2.18
CA PHE A 70 3.46 -9.39 1.27
C PHE A 70 2.83 -10.76 1.03
N CYS A 71 1.52 -10.89 1.26
CA CYS A 71 0.74 -12.07 0.92
C CYS A 71 -0.11 -11.78 -0.31
N LEU A 72 0.17 -12.46 -1.42
CA LEU A 72 -0.69 -12.44 -2.61
C LEU A 72 -1.74 -13.55 -2.48
N VAL A 73 -3.02 -13.16 -2.50
CA VAL A 73 -4.17 -14.05 -2.32
C VAL A 73 -5.00 -14.06 -3.60
N THR A 74 -5.10 -15.22 -4.24
CA THR A 74 -5.92 -15.48 -5.43
C THR A 74 -6.98 -16.54 -5.21
N ASP A 75 -6.86 -17.30 -4.12
CA ASP A 75 -7.81 -18.35 -3.74
C ASP A 75 -9.17 -17.75 -3.39
N PRO A 76 -10.26 -18.15 -4.08
CA PRO A 76 -11.60 -17.57 -3.88
C PRO A 76 -12.16 -17.84 -2.48
N ASP A 77 -11.87 -18.99 -1.88
CA ASP A 77 -12.38 -19.33 -0.55
C ASP A 77 -11.66 -18.49 0.53
N ILE A 78 -10.37 -18.24 0.35
CA ILE A 78 -9.62 -17.35 1.24
C ILE A 78 -10.13 -15.91 1.08
N LYS A 79 -10.35 -15.41 -0.14
CA LYS A 79 -10.92 -14.07 -0.39
C LYS A 79 -12.29 -13.92 0.25
N LYS A 80 -13.18 -14.92 0.10
CA LYS A 80 -14.49 -14.94 0.74
C LYS A 80 -14.40 -14.88 2.26
N ARG A 81 -13.52 -15.65 2.88
CA ARG A 81 -13.28 -15.62 4.33
C ARG A 81 -12.78 -14.24 4.80
N ILE A 82 -11.88 -13.63 4.03
CA ILE A 82 -11.38 -12.26 4.29
C ILE A 82 -12.53 -11.27 4.21
N ARG A 83 -13.39 -11.36 3.17
CA ARG A 83 -14.54 -10.48 3.02
C ARG A 83 -15.49 -10.57 4.22
N VAL A 84 -15.92 -11.77 4.59
CA VAL A 84 -16.85 -11.98 5.71
C VAL A 84 -16.30 -11.41 7.01
N ALA A 85 -15.02 -11.65 7.30
CA ALA A 85 -14.36 -11.12 8.50
C ALA A 85 -14.24 -9.59 8.47
N ALA A 86 -13.86 -9.02 7.31
CA ALA A 86 -13.74 -7.57 7.13
C ALA A 86 -15.11 -6.87 7.28
N GLU A 87 -16.16 -7.41 6.65
CA GLU A 87 -17.52 -6.85 6.74
C GLU A 87 -18.06 -6.87 8.18
N LYS A 88 -17.71 -7.89 8.96
CA LYS A 88 -18.04 -7.94 10.39
C LYS A 88 -17.38 -6.79 11.17
N GLU A 89 -16.08 -6.57 10.98
CA GLU A 89 -15.36 -5.46 11.65
C GLU A 89 -15.87 -4.09 11.17
N GLU A 90 -16.14 -3.95 9.88
CA GLU A 90 -16.72 -2.74 9.31
C GLU A 90 -18.12 -2.46 9.83
N TYR A 91 -18.95 -3.49 10.00
CA TYR A 91 -20.28 -3.33 10.62
C TYR A 91 -20.17 -2.73 12.02
N GLU A 92 -19.30 -3.27 12.87
CA GLU A 92 -19.04 -2.73 14.21
C GLU A 92 -18.48 -1.30 14.18
N ASN A 93 -17.65 -0.98 13.17
CA ASN A 93 -17.12 0.35 12.99
C ASN A 93 -18.22 1.35 12.64
N TYR A 94 -19.03 1.06 11.63
CA TYR A 94 -20.13 1.94 11.18
C TYR A 94 -21.23 2.11 12.20
N HIS A 95 -21.48 1.11 13.09
CA HIS A 95 -22.60 1.11 14.04
C HIS A 95 -22.19 1.38 15.49
N GLY A 96 -20.92 1.67 15.77
CA GLY A 96 -20.54 1.92 17.16
C GLY A 96 -19.15 2.48 17.43
N ARG A 97 -18.14 2.19 16.59
CA ARG A 97 -16.77 2.61 16.86
C ARG A 97 -16.41 3.95 16.20
N MET A 98 -17.01 4.27 15.06
CA MET A 98 -16.79 5.55 14.35
C MET A 98 -17.66 6.65 14.97
N ASN A 99 -17.10 7.84 15.13
CA ASN A 99 -17.86 9.03 15.52
C ASN A 99 -18.59 9.63 14.30
N GLU A 100 -19.54 10.53 14.55
CA GLU A 100 -20.36 11.17 13.52
C GLU A 100 -19.51 11.93 12.48
N ALA A 101 -18.47 12.63 12.91
CA ALA A 101 -17.58 13.39 12.00
C ALA A 101 -16.89 12.45 11.00
N TRP A 102 -16.42 11.29 11.46
CA TRP A 102 -15.81 10.31 10.57
C TRP A 102 -16.82 9.72 9.58
N LEU A 103 -18.03 9.40 10.04
CA LEU A 103 -19.11 8.92 9.16
C LEU A 103 -19.50 9.98 8.12
N ASP A 104 -19.51 11.26 8.49
CA ASP A 104 -19.75 12.37 7.56
C ASP A 104 -18.65 12.48 6.51
N ASP A 105 -17.39 12.32 6.89
CA ASP A 105 -16.25 12.30 5.97
C ASP A 105 -16.31 11.15 4.96
N LEU A 106 -16.99 10.05 5.30
CA LEU A 106 -17.13 8.90 4.39
C LEU A 106 -18.30 9.04 3.41
N LYS A 107 -19.28 9.90 3.67
CA LYS A 107 -20.47 10.08 2.79
C LYS A 107 -20.12 10.37 1.33
N PRO A 108 -19.15 11.26 1.00
CA PRO A 108 -18.80 11.55 -0.38
C PRO A 108 -18.22 10.34 -1.14
N PHE A 109 -17.73 9.33 -0.43
CA PHE A 109 -17.15 8.12 -1.03
C PHE A 109 -18.18 7.03 -1.33
N GLY A 110 -19.43 7.17 -0.86
CA GLY A 110 -20.49 6.19 -1.08
C GLY A 110 -20.11 4.78 -0.60
N THR A 111 -19.40 4.68 0.53
CA THR A 111 -18.95 3.41 1.10
C THR A 111 -19.69 3.08 2.39
N ASP A 112 -19.98 1.82 2.58
CA ASP A 112 -20.64 1.26 3.76
C ASP A 112 -19.85 0.06 4.30
N HIS A 113 -20.46 -0.74 5.18
CA HIS A 113 -19.82 -1.94 5.74
C HIS A 113 -19.75 -3.13 4.76
N ILE A 114 -20.46 -3.10 3.63
CA ILE A 114 -20.45 -4.17 2.64
C ILE A 114 -19.28 -4.00 1.67
N LYS A 115 -18.43 -5.01 1.54
CA LYS A 115 -17.14 -4.93 0.83
C LYS A 115 -17.02 -6.00 -0.28
N PRO A 116 -17.91 -6.01 -1.29
CA PRO A 116 -17.90 -7.04 -2.33
C PRO A 116 -16.60 -7.07 -3.15
N HIS A 117 -15.89 -5.95 -3.22
CA HIS A 117 -14.60 -5.85 -3.90
C HIS A 117 -13.51 -6.76 -3.29
N LEU A 118 -13.64 -7.19 -2.03
CA LEU A 118 -12.70 -8.14 -1.42
C LEU A 118 -12.83 -9.57 -1.99
N GLU A 119 -13.95 -9.90 -2.58
CA GLU A 119 -14.20 -11.18 -3.24
C GLU A 119 -14.15 -11.06 -4.75
N ASN A 120 -14.70 -9.95 -5.31
CA ASN A 120 -14.82 -9.73 -6.75
C ASN A 120 -13.46 -9.39 -7.41
N ALA A 121 -12.56 -8.68 -6.71
CA ALA A 121 -11.23 -8.42 -7.26
C ALA A 121 -10.51 -9.75 -7.57
N PRO A 122 -9.81 -9.87 -8.72
CA PRO A 122 -9.12 -11.09 -9.10
C PRO A 122 -8.05 -11.51 -8.08
N ALA A 123 -7.43 -10.56 -7.39
CA ALA A 123 -6.47 -10.86 -6.33
C ALA A 123 -6.50 -9.81 -5.21
N LEU A 124 -5.99 -10.19 -4.03
CA LEU A 124 -5.72 -9.31 -2.91
C LEU A 124 -4.23 -9.37 -2.56
N ILE A 125 -3.66 -8.24 -2.17
CA ILE A 125 -2.35 -8.20 -1.53
C ILE A 125 -2.55 -7.73 -0.09
N VAL A 126 -2.12 -8.54 0.88
CA VAL A 126 -2.08 -8.16 2.29
C VAL A 126 -0.65 -7.82 2.66
N VAL A 127 -0.43 -6.59 3.09
CA VAL A 127 0.86 -6.11 3.57
C VAL A 127 0.91 -6.30 5.08
N PHE A 128 1.91 -7.02 5.55
CA PHE A 128 2.19 -7.21 6.97
C PHE A 128 3.42 -6.40 7.37
N ARG A 129 3.38 -5.83 8.57
CA ARG A 129 4.53 -5.21 9.22
C ARG A 129 5.10 -6.16 10.28
N GLN A 130 6.43 -6.17 10.41
CA GLN A 130 7.16 -6.97 11.37
C GLN A 130 7.85 -6.07 12.40
N SER A 131 7.39 -6.06 13.64
CA SER A 131 8.01 -5.26 14.72
C SER A 131 9.37 -5.82 15.14
N TRP A 132 9.59 -7.09 14.92
CA TRP A 132 10.84 -7.82 15.15
C TRP A 132 10.93 -8.98 14.17
N THR A 133 12.12 -9.49 13.94
CA THR A 133 12.40 -10.70 13.15
C THR A 133 12.98 -11.79 14.04
N PRO A 134 12.69 -13.07 13.81
CA PRO A 134 13.37 -14.18 14.49
C PRO A 134 14.89 -14.09 14.26
N ASP A 135 15.66 -14.22 15.33
CA ASP A 135 17.11 -14.16 15.29
C ASP A 135 17.67 -15.18 16.31
N ALA A 136 18.17 -16.31 15.79
CA ALA A 136 18.70 -17.38 16.62
C ALA A 136 20.01 -17.00 17.35
N ALA A 137 20.71 -15.97 16.89
CA ALA A 137 21.95 -15.50 17.51
C ALA A 137 21.67 -14.51 18.68
N ALA A 138 20.48 -13.90 18.71
CA ALA A 138 20.11 -13.01 19.82
C ALA A 138 19.66 -13.82 21.05
N ALA A 139 20.10 -13.42 22.23
CA ALA A 139 19.71 -14.05 23.50
C ALA A 139 18.18 -14.09 23.72
N SER A 140 17.45 -13.11 23.18
CA SER A 140 15.98 -13.05 23.20
C SER A 140 15.31 -13.87 22.10
N GLY A 141 16.06 -14.45 21.16
CA GLY A 141 15.54 -15.08 19.95
C GLY A 141 14.93 -14.08 18.94
N LYS A 142 15.13 -12.77 19.15
CA LYS A 142 14.47 -11.69 18.39
C LYS A 142 15.45 -10.58 18.08
N SER A 143 15.42 -10.07 16.85
CA SER A 143 16.05 -8.82 16.43
C SER A 143 14.98 -7.76 16.22
N GLN A 144 15.10 -6.62 16.90
CA GLN A 144 14.15 -5.52 16.79
C GLN A 144 14.27 -4.84 15.42
N ASN A 145 13.15 -4.48 14.83
CA ASN A 145 13.08 -3.67 13.64
C ASN A 145 12.80 -2.21 14.00
N TYR A 146 13.37 -1.29 13.22
CA TYR A 146 13.29 0.16 13.44
C TYR A 146 12.46 0.82 12.36
N TYR A 147 11.80 1.95 12.68
CA TYR A 147 11.01 2.74 11.73
C TYR A 147 10.07 1.87 10.89
N VAL A 148 9.39 0.94 11.57
CA VAL A 148 8.60 -0.11 10.91
C VAL A 148 7.44 0.47 10.11
N GLN A 149 6.71 1.43 10.69
CA GLN A 149 5.54 2.05 10.05
C GLN A 149 5.96 2.82 8.79
N GLU A 150 6.98 3.65 8.91
CA GLU A 150 7.53 4.47 7.85
C GLU A 150 8.08 3.59 6.71
N SER A 151 8.86 2.58 7.06
CA SER A 151 9.44 1.64 6.08
C SER A 151 8.37 0.87 5.31
N VAL A 152 7.37 0.34 6.00
CA VAL A 152 6.26 -0.39 5.36
C VAL A 152 5.36 0.55 4.56
N GLY A 153 5.18 1.79 5.03
CA GLY A 153 4.48 2.83 4.28
C GLY A 153 5.15 3.16 2.95
N ILE A 154 6.48 3.34 2.95
CA ILE A 154 7.28 3.57 1.72
C ILE A 154 7.15 2.38 0.77
N ALA A 155 7.35 1.14 1.26
CA ALA A 155 7.21 -0.07 0.46
C ALA A 155 5.80 -0.21 -0.13
N SER A 156 4.76 0.13 0.64
CA SER A 156 3.37 0.12 0.17
C SER A 156 3.13 1.18 -0.92
N GLY A 157 3.68 2.38 -0.77
CA GLY A 157 3.62 3.44 -1.79
C GLY A 157 4.29 3.01 -3.10
N MET A 158 5.47 2.38 -3.01
CA MET A 158 6.16 1.80 -4.17
C MET A 158 5.34 0.69 -4.83
N LEU A 159 4.68 -0.18 -4.05
CA LEU A 159 3.78 -1.20 -4.59
C LEU A 159 2.62 -0.59 -5.38
N LEU A 160 1.93 0.40 -4.81
CA LEU A 160 0.81 1.09 -5.46
C LEU A 160 1.25 1.77 -6.76
N SER A 161 2.43 2.39 -6.76
CA SER A 161 3.01 3.02 -7.95
C SER A 161 3.33 1.99 -9.03
N ALA A 162 4.01 0.89 -8.66
CA ALA A 162 4.38 -0.16 -9.61
C ALA A 162 3.14 -0.82 -10.25
N LEU A 163 2.12 -1.15 -9.43
CA LEU A 163 0.86 -1.70 -9.93
C LEU A 163 0.16 -0.73 -10.88
N HIS A 164 0.12 0.57 -10.53
CA HIS A 164 -0.51 1.58 -11.38
C HIS A 164 0.24 1.78 -12.71
N GLU A 165 1.58 1.77 -12.69
CA GLU A 165 2.39 1.82 -13.92
C GLU A 165 2.13 0.61 -14.83
N CYS A 166 1.84 -0.56 -14.27
CA CYS A 166 1.44 -1.75 -15.00
C CYS A 166 -0.05 -1.77 -15.40
N GLY A 167 -0.82 -0.69 -15.19
CA GLY A 167 -2.24 -0.63 -15.54
C GLY A 167 -3.16 -1.40 -14.59
N ILE A 168 -2.69 -1.76 -13.39
CA ILE A 168 -3.47 -2.48 -12.39
C ILE A 168 -4.04 -1.50 -11.38
N ALA A 169 -5.37 -1.47 -11.26
CA ALA A 169 -6.08 -0.65 -10.30
C ALA A 169 -6.01 -1.24 -8.89
N THR A 170 -6.08 -0.36 -7.89
CA THR A 170 -5.94 -0.72 -6.48
C THR A 170 -6.95 0.01 -5.60
N LEU A 171 -7.24 -0.60 -4.45
CA LEU A 171 -7.87 0.06 -3.30
C LEU A 171 -7.00 -0.20 -2.07
N THR A 172 -6.63 0.84 -1.32
CA THR A 172 -6.09 0.67 0.03
C THR A 172 -7.24 0.54 1.02
N HIS A 173 -7.28 -0.56 1.76
CA HIS A 173 -8.35 -0.89 2.70
C HIS A 173 -7.77 -1.27 4.06
N THR A 174 -8.37 -0.75 5.14
CA THR A 174 -7.92 -0.95 6.53
C THR A 174 -9.12 -1.27 7.44
N PRO A 175 -9.73 -2.46 7.33
CA PRO A 175 -10.86 -2.86 8.17
C PRO A 175 -10.39 -3.15 9.60
N SER A 176 -10.23 -2.10 10.39
CA SER A 176 -9.65 -2.18 11.73
C SER A 176 -10.67 -2.68 12.77
N PRO A 177 -10.26 -3.61 13.67
CA PRO A 177 -8.96 -4.25 13.80
C PRO A 177 -8.72 -5.35 12.76
N MET A 178 -7.50 -5.43 12.20
CA MET A 178 -7.15 -6.34 11.10
C MET A 178 -6.53 -7.68 11.57
N GLY A 179 -6.69 -8.07 12.82
CA GLY A 179 -6.13 -9.31 13.39
C GLY A 179 -6.54 -10.58 12.63
N PHE A 180 -7.78 -10.62 12.15
CA PHE A 180 -8.33 -11.73 11.37
C PHE A 180 -7.50 -12.08 10.12
N LEU A 181 -6.80 -11.12 9.53
CA LEU A 181 -5.95 -11.37 8.35
C LEU A 181 -4.77 -12.27 8.68
N ALA A 182 -4.14 -12.06 9.84
CA ALA A 182 -3.05 -12.93 10.28
C ALA A 182 -3.54 -14.35 10.59
N GLU A 183 -4.71 -14.48 11.17
CA GLU A 183 -5.34 -15.79 11.45
C GLU A 183 -5.71 -16.54 10.18
N ILE A 184 -6.43 -15.89 9.24
CA ILE A 184 -6.86 -16.50 7.97
C ILE A 184 -5.66 -16.93 7.13
N LEU A 185 -4.62 -16.08 7.07
CA LEU A 185 -3.42 -16.31 6.27
C LEU A 185 -2.32 -17.06 7.03
N LYS A 186 -2.61 -17.52 8.25
CA LYS A 186 -1.68 -18.28 9.11
C LYS A 186 -0.32 -17.60 9.27
N ARG A 187 -0.34 -16.29 9.53
CA ARG A 187 0.89 -15.51 9.70
C ARG A 187 1.44 -15.64 11.12
N PRO A 188 2.76 -15.62 11.29
CA PRO A 188 3.39 -15.72 12.62
C PRO A 188 3.06 -14.49 13.47
N ALA A 189 3.15 -14.63 14.79
CA ALA A 189 2.73 -13.61 15.77
C ALA A 189 3.47 -12.25 15.65
N HIS A 190 4.67 -12.23 15.06
CA HIS A 190 5.44 -11.01 14.84
C HIS A 190 4.98 -10.21 13.62
N GLU A 191 4.10 -10.77 12.80
CA GLU A 191 3.51 -10.11 11.65
C GLU A 191 2.13 -9.58 11.99
N LYS A 192 1.92 -8.29 11.77
CA LYS A 192 0.63 -7.63 11.94
C LYS A 192 0.21 -6.98 10.63
N ALA A 193 -1.03 -7.20 10.23
CA ALA A 193 -1.56 -6.60 9.03
C ALA A 193 -1.45 -5.06 9.07
N PHE A 194 -1.04 -4.47 7.97
CA PHE A 194 -0.84 -3.05 7.77
C PHE A 194 -1.80 -2.47 6.73
N LEU A 195 -1.92 -3.14 5.56
CA LEU A 195 -2.87 -2.79 4.50
C LEU A 195 -3.44 -4.06 3.87
N LEU A 196 -4.69 -3.98 3.44
CA LEU A 196 -5.35 -4.94 2.56
C LEU A 196 -5.63 -4.24 1.24
N ILE A 197 -5.11 -4.76 0.13
CA ILE A 197 -5.12 -4.12 -1.18
C ILE A 197 -5.79 -5.04 -2.21
N PRO A 198 -7.10 -4.90 -2.48
CA PRO A 198 -7.71 -5.47 -3.67
C PRO A 198 -7.05 -4.90 -4.93
N ILE A 199 -6.74 -5.76 -5.89
CA ILE A 199 -6.10 -5.41 -7.15
C ILE A 199 -6.83 -6.06 -8.33
N GLY A 200 -6.90 -5.35 -9.45
CA GLY A 200 -7.60 -5.84 -10.66
C GLY A 200 -7.72 -4.76 -11.72
N TYR A 201 -8.42 -5.08 -12.80
CA TYR A 201 -8.86 -4.08 -13.76
C TYR A 201 -10.17 -3.45 -13.28
N PRO A 202 -10.42 -2.15 -13.53
CA PRO A 202 -11.74 -1.56 -13.30
C PRO A 202 -12.82 -2.30 -14.09
N ALA A 203 -13.99 -2.50 -13.50
CA ALA A 203 -15.15 -3.01 -14.24
C ALA A 203 -15.60 -1.99 -15.31
N GLU A 204 -16.31 -2.46 -16.32
CA GLU A 204 -16.93 -1.58 -17.32
C GLU A 204 -17.85 -0.55 -16.64
N GLY A 205 -17.76 0.71 -17.05
CA GLY A 205 -18.52 1.81 -16.44
C GLY A 205 -18.12 2.16 -15.01
N CYS A 206 -16.97 1.67 -14.52
CA CYS A 206 -16.49 1.97 -13.18
C CYS A 206 -16.38 3.48 -12.95
N GLN A 207 -16.97 3.94 -11.87
CA GLN A 207 -16.91 5.34 -11.44
C GLN A 207 -16.07 5.47 -10.16
N VAL A 208 -15.51 6.66 -9.97
CA VAL A 208 -14.75 7.03 -8.78
C VAL A 208 -15.26 8.39 -8.27
N PRO A 209 -15.20 8.66 -6.95
CA PRO A 209 -15.62 9.95 -6.39
C PRO A 209 -14.89 11.11 -7.06
N ASP A 210 -15.60 12.20 -7.36
CA ASP A 210 -14.99 13.43 -7.86
C ASP A 210 -14.38 14.22 -6.69
N ILE A 211 -13.10 13.95 -6.40
CA ILE A 211 -12.34 14.56 -5.33
C ILE A 211 -11.11 15.27 -5.90
N GLN A 212 -10.77 16.41 -5.31
CA GLN A 212 -9.60 17.19 -5.70
C GLN A 212 -8.42 16.94 -4.75
N ARG A 213 -7.22 17.04 -5.28
CA ARG A 213 -5.99 17.03 -4.49
C ARG A 213 -5.61 18.46 -4.10
N LYS A 214 -4.85 18.58 -3.04
CA LYS A 214 -4.25 19.85 -2.63
C LYS A 214 -3.41 20.44 -3.76
N ASN A 215 -3.45 21.78 -3.88
CA ASN A 215 -2.55 22.51 -4.76
C ASN A 215 -1.15 22.64 -4.14
N TRP A 216 -0.19 23.19 -4.90
CA TRP A 216 1.20 23.32 -4.45
C TRP A 216 1.34 24.02 -3.10
N ASN A 217 0.66 25.14 -2.89
CA ASN A 217 0.78 25.96 -1.67
C ASN A 217 0.21 25.26 -0.42
N GLU A 218 -0.70 24.32 -0.61
CA GLU A 218 -1.25 23.47 0.47
C GLU A 218 -0.42 22.21 0.71
N LEU A 219 0.42 21.83 -0.28
CA LEU A 219 1.20 20.60 -0.27
C LEU A 219 2.63 20.82 0.23
N ALA A 220 3.27 21.95 -0.13
CA ALA A 220 4.68 22.19 0.09
C ALA A 220 4.97 23.66 0.43
N THR A 221 6.12 23.88 1.06
CA THR A 221 6.71 25.19 1.29
C THR A 221 8.15 25.18 0.80
N GLU A 222 8.54 26.19 0.04
CA GLU A 222 9.92 26.39 -0.39
C GLU A 222 10.66 27.33 0.57
N HIS A 223 11.84 26.93 0.99
CA HIS A 223 12.81 27.77 1.70
C HIS A 223 14.04 27.94 0.81
N GLY A 224 14.11 29.06 0.13
CA GLY A 224 15.25 29.45 -0.71
C GLY A 224 16.01 30.65 -0.14
N PRO A 225 17.15 31.07 -0.72
CA PRO A 225 17.75 32.36 -0.41
C PRO A 225 16.71 33.46 -0.69
N GLU A 226 16.55 34.40 0.23
CA GLU A 226 15.72 35.58 -0.02
C GLU A 226 16.18 36.23 -1.32
N SER A 227 15.28 36.39 -2.28
CA SER A 227 15.58 37.13 -3.50
C SER A 227 15.94 38.55 -3.04
N ALA A 228 17.20 38.93 -3.25
CA ALA A 228 17.61 40.33 -3.07
C ALA A 228 16.76 41.18 -4.02
N HIS A 229 15.78 41.88 -3.47
CA HIS A 229 14.98 42.89 -4.15
C HIS A 229 15.77 44.16 -4.41
#